data_756632b22b8f46cb3f681a430cd16ec4
#
_entry.id   756632b22b8f46cb3f681a430cd16ec4
#
_cell.length_a   1.000
_cell.length_b   1.000
_cell.length_c   1.000
_cell.angle_alpha   90.00
_cell.angle_beta   90.00
_cell.angle_gamma   90.00
#
_symmetry.space_group_name_H-M   'P 1'
#
loop_
_entity.id
_entity.type
_entity.pdbx_description
1 polymer ?
#
loop_
_entity_poly.entity_id
_entity_poly.type
_entity_poly.pdbx_seq_one_letter_code
_entity_poly.pdbx_strand_id
1 'polypeptide(L)'
;MKKIITLILISVALAFASFGNSKDYYINKGTEYILQVNKKIENYTAKEISSILWEQALKHNIDYHFVLGIITTESRFNINAKSYCGAIGLMQIMPKTAKYIANKYNIEYNENLYDIKTNIKIGVAYLSYLKKKFNNYELVAAGYNSGTGGAIRYKEYLFGKRKQNEISGQTLAYVPKVMGYTLDFKKTTKYE
;
A
#
# COMPACT_ATOMS: atom_id res chain seq x y z
N MET A 1 8.27 -34.21 -30.12
CA MET A 1 8.50 -33.86 -28.71
C MET A 1 9.52 -32.71 -28.52
N LYS A 2 10.76 -32.80 -29.06
CA LYS A 2 11.79 -31.75 -28.89
C LYS A 2 11.31 -30.33 -29.31
N LYS A 3 10.63 -30.15 -30.46
CA LYS A 3 10.13 -28.86 -30.91
C LYS A 3 9.07 -28.23 -29.96
N ILE A 4 8.22 -29.06 -29.34
CA ILE A 4 7.19 -28.58 -28.40
C ILE A 4 7.85 -28.09 -27.10
N ILE A 5 8.84 -28.85 -26.59
CA ILE A 5 9.60 -28.48 -25.38
C ILE A 5 10.35 -27.15 -25.63
N THR A 6 10.95 -26.96 -26.82
CA THR A 6 11.65 -25.73 -27.17
C THR A 6 10.70 -24.53 -27.23
N LEU A 7 9.50 -24.69 -27.80
CA LEU A 7 8.48 -23.64 -27.85
C LEU A 7 7.97 -23.24 -26.44
N ILE A 8 7.77 -24.23 -25.56
CA ILE A 8 7.38 -23.98 -24.17
C ILE A 8 8.49 -23.22 -23.44
N LEU A 9 9.75 -23.61 -23.59
CA LEU A 9 10.88 -22.92 -22.97
C LEU A 9 11.02 -21.48 -23.46
N ILE A 10 10.83 -21.22 -24.76
CA ILE A 10 10.86 -19.88 -25.33
C ILE A 10 9.69 -19.03 -24.79
N SER A 11 8.47 -19.56 -24.74
CA SER A 11 7.31 -18.82 -24.20
C SER A 11 7.46 -18.51 -22.73
N VAL A 12 8.02 -19.42 -21.94
CA VAL A 12 8.34 -19.20 -20.52
C VAL A 12 9.42 -18.12 -20.37
N ALA A 13 10.48 -18.18 -21.17
CA ALA A 13 11.55 -17.17 -21.15
C ALA A 13 11.04 -15.77 -21.51
N LEU A 14 10.18 -15.66 -22.54
CA LEU A 14 9.52 -14.38 -22.92
C LEU A 14 8.59 -13.87 -21.84
N ALA A 15 7.84 -14.74 -21.17
CA ALA A 15 6.99 -14.35 -20.05
C ALA A 15 7.82 -13.85 -18.85
N PHE A 16 8.95 -14.49 -18.52
CA PHE A 16 9.86 -14.01 -17.49
C PHE A 16 10.50 -12.66 -17.85
N ALA A 17 10.91 -12.47 -19.12
CA ALA A 17 11.47 -11.21 -19.58
C ALA A 17 10.44 -10.07 -19.53
N SER A 18 9.19 -10.31 -19.94
CA SER A 18 8.13 -9.31 -19.87
C SER A 18 7.75 -8.97 -18.42
N PHE A 19 7.77 -9.96 -17.52
CA PHE A 19 7.53 -9.74 -16.10
C PHE A 19 8.66 -8.93 -15.44
N GLY A 20 9.92 -9.22 -15.77
CA GLY A 20 11.07 -8.47 -15.30
C GLY A 20 11.03 -7.00 -15.74
N ASN A 21 10.73 -6.76 -17.02
CA ASN A 21 10.56 -5.40 -17.56
C ASN A 21 9.41 -4.64 -16.87
N SER A 22 8.30 -5.32 -16.58
CA SER A 22 7.18 -4.74 -15.84
C SER A 22 7.56 -4.38 -14.40
N LYS A 23 8.29 -5.27 -13.69
CA LYS A 23 8.77 -5.03 -12.32
C LYS A 23 9.65 -3.77 -12.27
N ASP A 24 10.67 -3.72 -13.12
CA ASP A 24 11.64 -2.60 -13.12
C ASP A 24 10.96 -1.28 -13.49
N TYR A 25 10.02 -1.31 -14.44
CA TYR A 25 9.21 -0.16 -14.79
C TYR A 25 8.46 0.40 -13.58
N TYR A 26 7.69 -0.42 -12.86
CA TYR A 26 6.93 0.04 -11.71
C TYR A 26 7.81 0.48 -10.54
N ILE A 27 8.93 -0.20 -10.28
CA ILE A 27 9.90 0.22 -9.26
C ILE A 27 10.48 1.58 -9.60
N ASN A 28 10.88 1.82 -10.86
CA ASN A 28 11.43 3.11 -11.28
C ASN A 28 10.38 4.22 -11.19
N LYS A 29 9.16 3.99 -11.68
CA LYS A 29 8.06 4.96 -11.58
C LYS A 29 7.68 5.28 -10.13
N GLY A 30 7.64 4.27 -9.27
CA GLY A 30 7.43 4.47 -7.84
C GLY A 30 8.56 5.26 -7.19
N THR A 31 9.82 5.01 -7.58
CA THR A 31 10.97 5.77 -7.10
C THR A 31 10.86 7.25 -7.49
N GLU A 32 10.58 7.54 -8.76
CA GLU A 32 10.34 8.90 -9.26
C GLU A 32 9.24 9.61 -8.46
N TYR A 33 8.12 8.92 -8.24
CA TYR A 33 7.00 9.46 -7.46
C TYR A 33 7.39 9.75 -6.01
N ILE A 34 8.10 8.84 -5.33
CA ILE A 34 8.57 9.02 -3.96
C ILE A 34 9.47 10.26 -3.85
N LEU A 35 10.40 10.43 -4.79
CA LEU A 35 11.29 11.60 -4.87
C LEU A 35 10.54 12.91 -5.14
N GLN A 36 9.43 12.86 -5.89
CA GLN A 36 8.56 14.02 -6.10
C GLN A 36 7.81 14.42 -4.82
N VAL A 37 7.33 13.45 -4.06
CA VAL A 37 6.56 13.68 -2.82
C VAL A 37 7.44 14.09 -1.65
N ASN A 38 8.60 13.44 -1.49
CA ASN A 38 9.57 13.72 -0.43
C ASN A 38 10.92 14.15 -1.03
N LYS A 39 11.14 15.46 -1.13
CA LYS A 39 12.38 16.03 -1.68
C LYS A 39 13.62 15.83 -0.79
N LYS A 40 13.45 15.33 0.44
CA LYS A 40 14.55 15.10 1.39
C LYS A 40 15.01 13.65 1.44
N ILE A 41 14.29 12.73 0.79
CA ILE A 41 14.66 11.32 0.78
C ILE A 41 15.76 11.07 -0.26
N GLU A 42 16.72 10.22 0.06
CA GLU A 42 17.77 9.82 -0.86
C GLU A 42 17.24 8.87 -1.94
N ASN A 43 17.81 8.94 -3.14
CA ASN A 43 17.41 8.11 -4.27
C ASN A 43 17.48 6.60 -3.95
N TYR A 44 18.55 6.17 -3.29
CA TYR A 44 18.72 4.78 -2.88
C TYR A 44 17.57 4.32 -1.97
N THR A 45 17.25 5.10 -0.96
CA THR A 45 16.16 4.81 -0.02
C THR A 45 14.79 4.81 -0.71
N ALA A 46 14.55 5.76 -1.63
CA ALA A 46 13.31 5.78 -2.41
C ALA A 46 13.16 4.53 -3.27
N LYS A 47 14.25 4.06 -3.90
CA LYS A 47 14.27 2.84 -4.71
C LYS A 47 14.07 1.58 -3.84
N GLU A 48 14.68 1.53 -2.67
CA GLU A 48 14.48 0.45 -1.70
C GLU A 48 13.00 0.37 -1.27
N ILE A 49 12.39 1.48 -0.86
CA ILE A 49 10.97 1.56 -0.50
C ILE A 49 10.11 1.08 -1.66
N SER A 50 10.31 1.59 -2.88
CA SER A 50 9.56 1.23 -4.07
C SER A 50 9.63 -0.27 -4.37
N SER A 51 10.83 -0.87 -4.24
CA SER A 51 11.06 -2.29 -4.47
C SER A 51 10.33 -3.16 -3.43
N ILE A 52 10.44 -2.83 -2.15
CA ILE A 52 9.75 -3.57 -1.08
C ILE A 52 8.23 -3.44 -1.24
N LEU A 53 7.72 -2.26 -1.59
CA LEU A 53 6.30 -2.03 -1.83
C LEU A 53 5.78 -2.89 -2.98
N TRP A 54 6.50 -2.95 -4.09
CA TRP A 54 6.15 -3.79 -5.23
C TRP A 54 6.03 -5.26 -4.82
N GLU A 55 7.04 -5.79 -4.14
CA GLU A 55 7.04 -7.18 -3.67
C GLU A 55 5.87 -7.47 -2.72
N GLN A 56 5.62 -6.60 -1.77
CA GLN A 56 4.54 -6.82 -0.80
C GLN A 56 3.16 -6.63 -1.41
N ALA A 57 2.98 -5.69 -2.33
CA ALA A 57 1.75 -5.48 -3.08
C ALA A 57 1.37 -6.73 -3.89
N LEU A 58 2.32 -7.31 -4.62
CA LEU A 58 2.13 -8.57 -5.34
C LEU A 58 1.81 -9.72 -4.39
N LYS A 59 2.64 -9.93 -3.36
CA LYS A 59 2.47 -11.01 -2.38
C LYS A 59 1.07 -11.02 -1.75
N HIS A 60 0.54 -9.85 -1.47
CA HIS A 60 -0.74 -9.67 -0.78
C HIS A 60 -1.92 -9.38 -1.71
N ASN A 61 -1.70 -9.35 -3.03
CA ASN A 61 -2.70 -8.99 -4.04
C ASN A 61 -3.38 -7.64 -3.74
N ILE A 62 -2.56 -6.62 -3.44
CA ILE A 62 -2.98 -5.23 -3.25
C ILE A 62 -2.47 -4.39 -4.43
N ASP A 63 -3.28 -3.46 -4.90
CA ASP A 63 -2.88 -2.52 -5.94
C ASP A 63 -1.70 -1.66 -5.45
N TYR A 64 -0.57 -1.72 -6.17
CA TYR A 64 0.65 -0.99 -5.84
C TYR A 64 0.42 0.53 -5.75
N HIS A 65 -0.40 1.08 -6.66
CA HIS A 65 -0.74 2.51 -6.67
C HIS A 65 -1.51 2.91 -5.42
N PHE A 66 -2.39 2.01 -4.95
CA PHE A 66 -3.15 2.24 -3.73
C PHE A 66 -2.25 2.27 -2.49
N VAL A 67 -1.25 1.38 -2.41
CA VAL A 67 -0.28 1.41 -1.30
C VAL A 67 0.50 2.71 -1.29
N LEU A 68 0.96 3.19 -2.45
CA LEU A 68 1.63 4.49 -2.58
C LEU A 68 0.72 5.65 -2.14
N GLY A 69 -0.57 5.62 -2.51
CA GLY A 69 -1.57 6.59 -2.06
C GLY A 69 -1.74 6.62 -0.54
N ILE A 70 -1.78 5.44 0.11
CA ILE A 70 -1.79 5.30 1.57
C ILE A 70 -0.55 5.97 2.18
N ILE A 71 0.66 5.60 1.77
CA ILE A 71 1.91 6.14 2.35
C ILE A 71 2.03 7.65 2.12
N THR A 72 1.63 8.12 0.94
CA THR A 72 1.60 9.56 0.65
C THR A 72 0.70 10.30 1.64
N THR A 73 -0.44 9.72 1.98
CA THR A 73 -1.39 10.31 2.92
C THR A 73 -0.89 10.25 4.36
N GLU A 74 -0.27 9.13 4.77
CA GLU A 74 0.15 8.86 6.14
C GLU A 74 1.41 9.64 6.56
N SER A 75 2.47 9.56 5.77
CA SER A 75 3.78 10.09 6.16
C SER A 75 4.45 10.97 5.11
N ARG A 76 3.92 11.02 3.88
CA ARG A 76 4.64 11.57 2.72
C ARG A 76 6.04 10.96 2.57
N PHE A 77 6.16 9.66 2.79
CA PHE A 77 7.42 8.91 2.79
C PHE A 77 8.45 9.36 3.84
N ASN A 78 8.01 9.96 4.95
CA ASN A 78 8.90 10.21 6.09
C ASN A 78 9.04 8.93 6.92
N ILE A 79 10.23 8.31 6.88
CA ILE A 79 10.56 7.07 7.59
C ILE A 79 10.43 7.26 9.11
N ASN A 80 10.79 8.45 9.60
CA ASN A 80 10.82 8.80 11.03
C ASN A 80 9.50 9.43 11.51
N ALA A 81 8.42 9.33 10.73
CA ALA A 81 7.15 9.90 11.14
C ALA A 81 6.61 9.22 12.41
N LYS A 82 6.15 10.05 13.35
CA LYS A 82 5.44 9.61 14.55
C LYS A 82 4.29 10.56 14.81
N SER A 83 3.08 10.02 14.90
CA SER A 83 1.90 10.84 15.21
C SER A 83 1.78 11.07 16.72
N TYR A 84 0.99 12.08 17.10
CA TYR A 84 0.65 12.34 18.51
C TYR A 84 -0.01 11.13 19.19
N CYS A 85 -0.81 10.35 18.42
CA CYS A 85 -1.46 9.14 18.93
C CYS A 85 -0.55 7.89 18.96
N GLY A 86 0.72 8.03 18.54
CA GLY A 86 1.70 6.94 18.58
C GLY A 86 1.75 6.03 17.35
N ALA A 87 1.17 6.44 16.23
CA ALA A 87 1.37 5.77 14.94
C ALA A 87 2.80 6.05 14.43
N ILE A 88 3.46 5.04 13.81
CA ILE A 88 4.90 5.06 13.54
C ILE A 88 5.20 4.70 12.08
N GLY A 89 6.19 5.40 11.51
CA GLY A 89 6.88 5.08 10.27
C GLY A 89 6.10 5.42 9.00
N LEU A 90 6.55 4.87 7.89
CA LEU A 90 6.03 5.15 6.54
C LEU A 90 4.52 4.99 6.42
N MET A 91 3.99 3.91 6.96
CA MET A 91 2.58 3.54 6.89
C MET A 91 1.80 3.90 8.16
N GLN A 92 2.40 4.65 9.10
CA GLN A 92 1.77 5.10 10.35
C GLN A 92 1.04 3.98 11.10
N ILE A 93 1.78 2.91 11.41
CA ILE A 93 1.21 1.73 12.05
C ILE A 93 1.14 1.93 13.58
N MET A 94 -0.02 1.70 14.15
CA MET A 94 -0.17 1.64 15.62
C MET A 94 0.48 0.37 16.18
N PRO A 95 1.25 0.41 17.27
CA PRO A 95 1.93 -0.77 17.85
C PRO A 95 0.99 -1.96 18.11
N LYS A 96 -0.23 -1.69 18.60
CA LYS A 96 -1.25 -2.75 18.80
C LYS A 96 -1.66 -3.42 17.49
N THR A 97 -1.82 -2.63 16.43
CA THR A 97 -2.14 -3.15 15.09
C THR A 97 -0.97 -3.96 14.54
N ALA A 98 0.27 -3.48 14.73
CA ALA A 98 1.47 -4.19 14.31
C ALA A 98 1.54 -5.58 14.94
N LYS A 99 1.40 -5.67 16.25
CA LYS A 99 1.43 -6.94 17.00
C LYS A 99 0.35 -7.91 16.51
N TYR A 100 -0.87 -7.42 16.34
CA TYR A 100 -1.99 -8.24 15.86
C TYR A 100 -1.74 -8.78 14.44
N ILE A 101 -1.30 -7.92 13.52
CA ILE A 101 -1.07 -8.28 12.12
C ILE A 101 0.16 -9.17 11.98
N ALA A 102 1.25 -8.89 12.69
CA ALA A 102 2.45 -9.70 12.70
C ALA A 102 2.14 -11.14 13.13
N ASN A 103 1.42 -11.32 14.23
CA ASN A 103 0.98 -12.64 14.69
C ASN A 103 0.06 -13.33 13.67
N LYS A 104 -0.92 -12.60 13.12
CA LYS A 104 -1.90 -13.16 12.19
C LYS A 104 -1.29 -13.65 10.86
N TYR A 105 -0.26 -12.98 10.37
CA TYR A 105 0.39 -13.26 9.09
C TYR A 105 1.77 -13.91 9.23
N ASN A 106 2.16 -14.28 10.46
CA ASN A 106 3.46 -14.86 10.79
C ASN A 106 4.63 -14.00 10.26
N ILE A 107 4.56 -12.69 10.54
CA ILE A 107 5.60 -11.72 10.18
C ILE A 107 6.52 -11.56 11.39
N GLU A 108 7.83 -11.78 11.18
CA GLU A 108 8.82 -11.48 12.20
C GLU A 108 8.78 -9.98 12.55
N TYR A 109 8.58 -9.67 13.85
CA TYR A 109 8.39 -8.33 14.34
C TYR A 109 9.14 -8.10 15.66
N ASN A 110 10.21 -7.33 15.59
CA ASN A 110 11.08 -6.95 16.72
C ASN A 110 10.69 -5.62 17.39
N GLU A 111 9.42 -5.21 17.25
CA GLU A 111 8.84 -3.96 17.77
C GLU A 111 9.42 -2.66 17.18
N ASN A 112 10.32 -2.73 16.19
CA ASN A 112 10.84 -1.56 15.49
C ASN A 112 9.98 -1.23 14.25
N LEU A 113 9.07 -0.27 14.40
CA LEU A 113 8.24 0.24 13.29
C LEU A 113 8.90 1.38 12.48
N TYR A 114 10.10 1.80 12.84
CA TYR A 114 10.90 2.71 12.01
C TYR A 114 11.69 1.96 10.93
N ASP A 115 11.85 0.63 11.08
CA ASP A 115 12.42 -0.21 10.04
C ASP A 115 11.52 -0.24 8.81
N ILE A 116 12.07 0.18 7.65
CA ILE A 116 11.35 0.33 6.38
C ILE A 116 10.64 -0.98 6.00
N LYS A 117 11.39 -2.08 6.03
CA LYS A 117 10.90 -3.39 5.57
C LYS A 117 9.79 -3.93 6.47
N THR A 118 9.98 -3.84 7.77
CA THR A 118 8.99 -4.27 8.77
C THR A 118 7.72 -3.44 8.70
N ASN A 119 7.85 -2.11 8.61
CA ASN A 119 6.72 -1.20 8.51
C ASN A 119 5.86 -1.49 7.27
N ILE A 120 6.49 -1.62 6.10
CA ILE A 120 5.79 -1.93 4.85
C ILE A 120 5.16 -3.31 4.89
N LYS A 121 5.86 -4.35 5.34
CA LYS A 121 5.31 -5.71 5.44
C LYS A 121 4.05 -5.75 6.28
N ILE A 122 4.08 -5.14 7.46
CA ILE A 122 2.94 -5.12 8.39
C ILE A 122 1.80 -4.27 7.80
N GLY A 123 2.11 -3.09 7.25
CA GLY A 123 1.11 -2.19 6.69
C GLY A 123 0.37 -2.79 5.50
N VAL A 124 1.09 -3.42 4.55
CA VAL A 124 0.47 -4.07 3.38
C VAL A 124 -0.31 -5.32 3.79
N ALA A 125 0.17 -6.09 4.77
CA ALA A 125 -0.58 -7.21 5.34
C ALA A 125 -1.88 -6.72 6.01
N TYR A 126 -1.87 -5.55 6.67
CA TYR A 126 -3.08 -4.94 7.22
C TYR A 126 -4.06 -4.51 6.12
N LEU A 127 -3.58 -3.91 5.03
CA LEU A 127 -4.41 -3.62 3.86
C LEU A 127 -5.04 -4.88 3.28
N SER A 128 -4.29 -5.98 3.18
CA SER A 128 -4.80 -7.29 2.74
C SER A 128 -5.90 -7.82 3.66
N TYR A 129 -5.70 -7.70 4.99
CA TYR A 129 -6.73 -8.06 5.97
C TYR A 129 -8.03 -7.28 5.74
N LEU A 130 -7.93 -5.97 5.54
CA LEU A 130 -9.09 -5.11 5.28
C LEU A 130 -9.73 -5.41 3.93
N LYS A 131 -8.93 -5.66 2.87
CA LYS A 131 -9.44 -6.00 1.54
C LYS A 131 -10.23 -7.31 1.54
N LYS A 132 -9.76 -8.33 2.25
CA LYS A 132 -10.51 -9.58 2.43
C LYS A 132 -11.88 -9.36 3.08
N LYS A 133 -11.98 -8.37 3.96
CA LYS A 133 -13.22 -8.05 4.68
C LYS A 133 -14.20 -7.20 3.88
N PHE A 134 -13.71 -6.26 3.09
CA PHE A 134 -14.55 -5.24 2.45
C PHE A 134 -14.62 -5.34 0.93
N ASN A 135 -13.61 -5.90 0.27
CA ASN A 135 -13.46 -6.02 -1.19
C ASN A 135 -13.74 -4.72 -1.99
N ASN A 136 -13.47 -3.56 -1.38
CA ASN A 136 -13.63 -2.24 -1.95
C ASN A 136 -12.55 -1.31 -1.39
N TYR A 137 -11.79 -0.62 -2.25
CA TYR A 137 -10.63 0.18 -1.82
C TYR A 137 -11.00 1.43 -1.01
N GLU A 138 -12.16 2.04 -1.22
CA GLU A 138 -12.62 3.15 -0.39
C GLU A 138 -12.89 2.67 1.05
N LEU A 139 -13.54 1.50 1.18
CA LEU A 139 -13.79 0.88 2.49
C LEU A 139 -12.50 0.37 3.14
N VAL A 140 -11.52 -0.07 2.34
CA VAL A 140 -10.17 -0.42 2.83
C VAL A 140 -9.48 0.82 3.38
N ALA A 141 -9.51 1.95 2.66
CA ALA A 141 -8.96 3.22 3.13
C ALA A 141 -9.66 3.70 4.41
N ALA A 142 -10.99 3.66 4.46
CA ALA A 142 -11.76 4.00 5.66
C ALA A 142 -11.37 3.10 6.85
N GLY A 143 -11.23 1.80 6.61
CA GLY A 143 -10.82 0.82 7.63
C GLY A 143 -9.38 0.99 8.09
N TYR A 144 -8.49 1.41 7.21
CA TYR A 144 -7.11 1.72 7.55
C TYR A 144 -7.02 2.89 8.53
N ASN A 145 -7.76 3.97 8.24
CA ASN A 145 -7.80 5.18 9.06
C ASN A 145 -8.54 5.00 10.39
N SER A 146 -9.70 4.32 10.39
CA SER A 146 -10.62 4.32 11.54
C SER A 146 -11.02 2.91 12.04
N GLY A 147 -10.26 1.90 11.61
CA GLY A 147 -10.53 0.50 11.94
C GLY A 147 -11.77 -0.05 11.23
N THR A 148 -12.02 -1.35 11.44
CA THR A 148 -13.15 -2.05 10.78
C THR A 148 -14.52 -1.47 11.12
N GLY A 149 -14.72 -1.01 12.36
CA GLY A 149 -15.96 -0.34 12.77
C GLY A 149 -16.19 0.98 12.04
N GLY A 150 -15.12 1.76 11.83
CA GLY A 150 -15.16 3.00 11.04
C GLY A 150 -15.51 2.74 9.57
N ALA A 151 -14.94 1.71 8.96
CA ALA A 151 -15.28 1.31 7.60
C ALA A 151 -16.74 0.89 7.44
N ILE A 152 -17.30 0.20 8.44
CA ILE A 152 -18.72 -0.18 8.43
C ILE A 152 -19.61 1.07 8.47
N ARG A 153 -19.32 2.03 9.37
CA ARG A 153 -20.05 3.31 9.43
C ARG A 153 -19.93 4.09 8.12
N TYR A 154 -18.74 4.15 7.54
CA TYR A 154 -18.50 4.81 6.25
C TYR A 154 -19.29 4.12 5.12
N LYS A 155 -19.36 2.79 5.10
CA LYS A 155 -20.20 2.03 4.18
C LYS A 155 -21.69 2.39 4.33
N GLU A 156 -22.21 2.42 5.56
CA GLU A 156 -23.59 2.80 5.85
C GLU A 156 -23.91 4.22 5.36
N TYR A 157 -22.96 5.15 5.51
CA TYR A 157 -23.08 6.51 4.96
C TYR A 157 -23.16 6.51 3.43
N LEU A 158 -22.28 5.78 2.74
CA LEU A 158 -22.31 5.69 1.27
C LEU A 158 -23.64 5.14 0.73
N PHE A 159 -24.30 4.27 1.50
CA PHE A 159 -25.60 3.71 1.14
C PHE A 159 -26.80 4.51 1.70
N GLY A 160 -26.58 5.72 2.20
CA GLY A 160 -27.64 6.59 2.74
C GLY A 160 -28.30 6.11 4.03
N LYS A 161 -27.71 5.09 4.70
CA LYS A 161 -28.22 4.52 5.96
C LYS A 161 -27.72 5.28 7.20
N ARG A 162 -26.80 6.23 7.03
CA ARG A 162 -26.18 7.04 8.08
C ARG A 162 -25.92 8.45 7.59
N LYS A 163 -26.09 9.44 8.47
CA LYS A 163 -25.82 10.84 8.15
C LYS A 163 -24.33 11.15 8.18
N GLN A 164 -23.92 12.15 7.42
CA GLN A 164 -22.52 12.59 7.33
C GLN A 164 -21.92 12.97 8.68
N ASN A 165 -22.67 13.66 9.55
CA ASN A 165 -22.22 14.08 10.88
C ASN A 165 -21.99 12.91 11.87
N GLU A 166 -22.40 11.70 11.51
CA GLU A 166 -22.17 10.46 12.29
C GLU A 166 -20.88 9.73 11.85
N ILE A 167 -20.19 10.28 10.84
CA ILE A 167 -18.90 9.78 10.36
C ILE A 167 -17.79 10.70 10.87
N SER A 168 -16.67 10.10 11.25
CA SER A 168 -15.48 10.90 11.59
C SER A 168 -15.09 11.83 10.44
N GLY A 169 -14.99 13.12 10.71
CA GLY A 169 -14.49 14.10 9.74
C GLY A 169 -13.12 13.75 9.20
N GLN A 170 -12.28 13.10 10.02
CA GLN A 170 -10.98 12.58 9.59
C GLN A 170 -11.15 11.51 8.49
N THR A 171 -12.06 10.56 8.66
CA THR A 171 -12.31 9.50 7.66
C THR A 171 -12.90 10.05 6.38
N LEU A 172 -13.82 11.03 6.48
CA LEU A 172 -14.41 11.71 5.32
C LEU A 172 -13.36 12.46 4.47
N ALA A 173 -12.34 13.04 5.11
CA ALA A 173 -11.24 13.71 4.42
C ALA A 173 -10.16 12.72 3.92
N TYR A 174 -9.94 11.64 4.66
CA TYR A 174 -8.88 10.67 4.38
C TYR A 174 -9.15 9.86 3.11
N VAL A 175 -10.35 9.30 2.98
CA VAL A 175 -10.68 8.40 1.87
C VAL A 175 -10.50 9.09 0.50
N PRO A 176 -11.11 10.26 0.22
CA PRO A 176 -10.91 10.94 -1.06
C PRO A 176 -9.43 11.30 -1.32
N LYS A 177 -8.67 11.65 -0.27
CA LYS A 177 -7.26 11.98 -0.38
C LYS A 177 -6.42 10.78 -0.83
N VAL A 178 -6.62 9.61 -0.22
CA VAL A 178 -5.95 8.36 -0.63
C VAL A 178 -6.31 8.00 -2.07
N MET A 179 -7.59 8.05 -2.42
CA MET A 179 -8.06 7.71 -3.77
C MET A 179 -7.54 8.69 -4.81
N GLY A 180 -7.44 9.98 -4.47
CA GLY A 180 -6.83 11.01 -5.33
C GLY A 180 -5.38 10.69 -5.67
N TYR A 181 -4.52 10.47 -4.67
CA TYR A 181 -3.12 10.09 -4.89
C TYR A 181 -2.98 8.77 -5.66
N THR A 182 -3.86 7.80 -5.40
CA THR A 182 -3.90 6.53 -6.14
C THR A 182 -4.15 6.76 -7.63
N LEU A 183 -5.12 7.60 -7.97
CA LEU A 183 -5.48 7.92 -9.36
C LEU A 183 -4.39 8.74 -10.03
N ASP A 184 -3.80 9.71 -9.34
CA ASP A 184 -2.73 10.54 -9.89
C ASP A 184 -1.51 9.69 -10.25
N PHE A 185 -1.11 8.76 -9.38
CA PHE A 185 -0.03 7.86 -9.72
C PHE A 185 -0.40 6.89 -10.86
N LYS A 186 -1.63 6.38 -10.92
CA LYS A 186 -2.09 5.55 -12.05
C LYS A 186 -1.98 6.26 -13.40
N LYS A 187 -2.20 7.58 -13.45
CA LYS A 187 -2.03 8.36 -14.69
C LYS A 187 -0.57 8.39 -15.15
N THR A 188 0.40 8.41 -14.23
CA THR A 188 1.84 8.44 -14.56
C THR A 188 2.38 7.09 -15.01
N THR A 189 1.65 6.00 -14.77
CA THR A 189 2.04 4.62 -15.09
C THR A 189 1.20 3.98 -16.20
N LYS A 190 0.29 4.74 -16.85
CA LYS A 190 -0.32 4.26 -18.09
C LYS A 190 0.76 4.17 -19.14
N TYR A 191 0.96 2.96 -19.71
CA TYR A 191 1.70 2.82 -20.94
C TYR A 191 0.99 3.66 -22.01
N GLU A 192 1.72 4.61 -22.63
CA GLU A 192 1.31 5.22 -23.88
C GLU A 192 1.37 4.19 -25.02
#